data_4d6014b253b5f0eba4ea294482993879
#
_entry.id   4d6014b253b5f0eba4ea294482993879
#
_cell.length_a   1.000
_cell.length_b   1.000
_cell.length_c   1.000
_cell.angle_alpha   90.00
_cell.angle_beta   90.00
_cell.angle_gamma   90.00
#
_symmetry.space_group_name_H-M   'P 1'
#
loop_
_entity.id
_entity.type
_entity.pdbx_description
1 polymer ?
#
loop_
_entity_poly.entity_id
_entity_poly.type
_entity_poly.pdbx_seq_one_letter_code
_entity_poly.pdbx_strand_id
1 'polypeptide(L)'
;IHNYRMGLGYAIADNHQLSLAYTRKWDSSHLHHETMGTNTSQQQGNEHIYLHNVDANYNLPFGLQIGISYLNYQNPSQQYLAGTMLDEERILYTNSKQVIDKWLFTADQSHSLKKGWELSYGMKFQSSNNRSYQATTNKEGGDIPDATSQVNIEERILSFYGGISKQINERISLEASVEAEQYHSPQWNKWQIYPTLNASWKANPGNILNLSFSSSSQFPSYWSTMSSIYYASTYMEIWGNPHLKPYSTYETNLMWTIKSRHTLMAFAEFQPNYSVQLPYQTTDHLAVIMKETNFDYNHTIGIRASTTFGIGNWMNGSVSATGIYRHDKSNDFFDLPFNRKHISAVLAGNLSVQLSRSHHIHFILNP
;
A
#
# COMPACT_ATOMS: atom_id res chain seq x y z
N ILE A 1 1.31 -19.08 10.22
CA ILE A 1 0.69 -17.83 10.71
C ILE A 1 -0.26 -18.18 11.85
N HIS A 2 -0.04 -17.59 13.01
CA HIS A 2 -0.94 -17.70 14.17
C HIS A 2 -1.43 -16.32 14.55
N ASN A 3 -2.75 -16.16 14.71
CA ASN A 3 -3.37 -14.89 15.04
C ASN A 3 -4.40 -15.12 16.15
N TYR A 4 -4.27 -14.40 17.27
CA TYR A 4 -5.20 -14.41 18.39
C TYR A 4 -5.70 -13.01 18.63
N ARG A 5 -7.02 -12.87 18.77
CA ARG A 5 -7.66 -11.62 19.14
C ARG A 5 -8.62 -11.89 20.28
N MET A 6 -8.49 -11.10 21.33
CA MET A 6 -9.41 -11.06 22.48
C MET A 6 -9.97 -9.65 22.60
N GLY A 7 -11.20 -9.51 22.96
CA GLY A 7 -11.83 -8.21 23.17
C GLY A 7 -12.88 -8.24 24.25
N LEU A 8 -13.01 -7.10 24.92
CA LEU A 8 -14.04 -6.83 25.92
C LEU A 8 -14.77 -5.56 25.50
N GLY A 9 -16.10 -5.60 25.57
CA GLY A 9 -16.96 -4.44 25.38
C GLY A 9 -17.81 -4.22 26.62
N TYR A 10 -17.90 -2.98 27.07
CA TYR A 10 -18.73 -2.58 28.18
C TYR A 10 -19.63 -1.40 27.79
N ALA A 11 -20.93 -1.63 27.81
CA ALA A 11 -21.93 -0.58 27.63
C ALA A 11 -22.24 0.06 28.97
N ILE A 12 -21.88 1.33 29.14
CA ILE A 12 -22.14 2.12 30.36
C ILE A 12 -23.59 2.61 30.36
N ALA A 13 -24.06 3.07 29.18
CA ALA A 13 -25.41 3.55 28.91
C ALA A 13 -25.66 3.48 27.41
N ASP A 14 -26.85 3.89 26.95
CA ASP A 14 -27.12 4.07 25.52
C ASP A 14 -26.11 5.05 24.91
N ASN A 15 -25.45 4.63 23.81
CA ASN A 15 -24.38 5.36 23.13
C ASN A 15 -23.13 5.67 23.98
N HIS A 16 -22.92 4.91 25.06
CA HIS A 16 -21.78 5.06 25.97
C HIS A 16 -21.06 3.72 26.08
N GLN A 17 -20.09 3.50 25.23
CA GLN A 17 -19.44 2.19 25.10
C GLN A 17 -17.94 2.30 25.20
N LEU A 18 -17.35 1.47 26.02
CA LEU A 18 -15.91 1.24 26.09
C LEU A 18 -15.59 -0.13 25.48
N SER A 19 -14.62 -0.19 24.59
CA SER A 19 -14.08 -1.44 24.08
C SER A 19 -12.57 -1.50 24.25
N LEU A 20 -12.08 -2.68 24.58
CA LEU A 20 -10.67 -3.00 24.67
C LEU A 20 -10.42 -4.27 23.87
N ALA A 21 -9.42 -4.24 22.98
CA ALA A 21 -9.02 -5.40 22.21
C ALA A 21 -7.50 -5.60 22.29
N TYR A 22 -7.10 -6.86 22.36
CA TYR A 22 -5.69 -7.27 22.24
C TYR A 22 -5.55 -8.24 21.09
N THR A 23 -4.59 -7.96 20.20
CA THR A 23 -4.26 -8.83 19.09
C THR A 23 -2.79 -9.24 19.21
N ARG A 24 -2.54 -10.54 19.09
CA ARG A 24 -1.20 -11.11 18.96
C ARG A 24 -1.11 -11.90 17.67
N LYS A 25 -0.12 -11.57 16.84
CA LYS A 25 0.22 -12.36 15.65
C LYS A 25 1.66 -12.81 15.75
N TRP A 26 1.93 -14.07 15.40
CA TRP A 26 3.28 -14.51 15.10
C TRP A 26 3.30 -15.34 13.83
N ASP A 27 4.37 -15.20 13.10
CA ASP A 27 4.65 -15.92 11.87
C ASP A 27 6.10 -16.38 11.87
N SER A 28 6.34 -17.50 11.24
CA SER A 28 7.68 -18.02 11.00
C SER A 28 7.72 -18.51 9.57
N SER A 29 8.64 -17.99 8.78
CA SER A 29 8.87 -18.39 7.41
C SER A 29 10.30 -18.87 7.23
N HIS A 30 10.46 -19.86 6.37
CA HIS A 30 11.74 -20.36 5.90
C HIS A 30 11.81 -20.09 4.40
N LEU A 31 12.85 -19.40 3.99
CA LEU A 31 13.16 -19.17 2.59
C LEU A 31 14.23 -20.19 2.17
N HIS A 32 13.98 -20.85 1.05
CA HIS A 32 14.98 -21.62 0.34
C HIS A 32 14.82 -21.33 -1.15
N HIS A 33 15.84 -20.78 -1.75
CA HIS A 33 15.87 -20.44 -3.17
C HIS A 33 17.20 -20.87 -3.78
N GLU A 34 17.12 -21.53 -4.91
CA GLU A 34 18.29 -21.95 -5.68
C GLU A 34 18.17 -21.50 -7.12
N THR A 35 19.25 -20.96 -7.66
CA THR A 35 19.39 -20.66 -9.07
C THR A 35 20.56 -21.45 -9.63
N MET A 36 20.31 -22.17 -10.72
CA MET A 36 21.31 -22.97 -11.41
C MET A 36 21.59 -22.37 -12.79
N GLY A 37 22.84 -22.38 -13.22
CA GLY A 37 23.28 -21.84 -14.50
C GLY A 37 24.76 -21.51 -14.47
N THR A 38 25.20 -20.61 -15.34
CA THR A 38 26.58 -20.10 -15.34
C THR A 38 26.91 -19.38 -14.02
N ASN A 39 25.94 -18.68 -13.47
CA ASN A 39 25.99 -18.12 -12.10
C ASN A 39 25.09 -18.96 -11.23
N THR A 40 25.58 -19.36 -10.07
CA THR A 40 24.81 -20.10 -9.08
C THR A 40 24.48 -19.22 -7.90
N SER A 41 23.33 -19.43 -7.29
CA SER A 41 22.97 -18.78 -6.04
C SER A 41 22.10 -19.71 -5.20
N GLN A 42 22.48 -19.91 -3.96
CA GLN A 42 21.68 -20.59 -2.95
C GLN A 42 21.40 -19.62 -1.81
N GLN A 43 20.15 -19.40 -1.54
CA GLN A 43 19.69 -18.55 -0.44
C GLN A 43 18.87 -19.38 0.54
N GLN A 44 19.23 -19.31 1.80
CA GLN A 44 18.45 -19.87 2.90
C GLN A 44 18.20 -18.77 3.92
N GLY A 45 17.00 -18.75 4.48
CA GLY A 45 16.66 -17.71 5.45
C GLY A 45 15.57 -18.16 6.42
N ASN A 46 15.64 -17.60 7.61
CA ASN A 46 14.62 -17.72 8.63
C ASN A 46 14.15 -16.33 9.00
N GLU A 47 12.85 -16.12 8.94
CA GLU A 47 12.23 -14.87 9.34
C GLU A 47 11.14 -15.15 10.39
N HIS A 48 11.11 -14.34 11.42
CA HIS A 48 10.09 -14.41 12.44
C HIS A 48 9.39 -13.05 12.59
N ILE A 49 8.07 -13.06 12.60
CA ILE A 49 7.28 -11.85 12.82
C ILE A 49 6.52 -12.01 14.13
N TYR A 50 6.69 -11.04 15.02
CA TYR A 50 5.92 -10.90 16.25
C TYR A 50 5.20 -9.56 16.25
N LEU A 51 3.89 -9.57 16.43
CA LEU A 51 3.09 -8.37 16.52
C LEU A 51 2.17 -8.45 17.74
N HIS A 52 2.20 -7.40 18.53
CA HIS A 52 1.27 -7.16 19.64
C HIS A 52 0.56 -5.84 19.38
N ASN A 53 -0.76 -5.84 19.45
CA ASN A 53 -1.57 -4.63 19.31
C ASN A 53 -2.61 -4.57 20.42
N VAL A 54 -2.71 -3.43 21.07
CA VAL A 54 -3.73 -3.12 22.08
C VAL A 54 -4.53 -1.93 21.57
N ASP A 55 -5.84 -2.09 21.44
CA ASP A 55 -6.77 -1.05 21.01
C ASP A 55 -7.77 -0.77 22.13
N ALA A 56 -7.94 0.48 22.48
CA ALA A 56 -8.99 0.97 23.35
C ALA A 56 -9.82 2.03 22.63
N ASN A 57 -11.14 1.86 22.58
CA ASN A 57 -12.05 2.80 21.97
C ASN A 57 -13.16 3.17 22.93
N TYR A 58 -13.50 4.43 22.99
CA TYR A 58 -14.54 4.97 23.83
C TYR A 58 -15.49 5.86 23.01
N ASN A 59 -16.75 5.45 22.97
CA ASN A 59 -17.83 6.19 22.32
C ASN A 59 -18.60 6.97 23.40
N LEU A 60 -18.71 8.28 23.25
CA LEU A 60 -19.44 9.16 24.16
C LEU A 60 -20.86 9.42 23.65
N PRO A 61 -21.81 9.76 24.56
CA PRO A 61 -23.23 9.92 24.21
C PRO A 61 -23.51 10.99 23.17
N PHE A 62 -22.66 12.03 23.10
CA PHE A 62 -22.80 13.12 22.14
C PHE A 62 -22.12 12.86 20.78
N GLY A 63 -21.71 11.61 20.53
CA GLY A 63 -21.17 11.13 19.25
C GLY A 63 -19.66 11.28 19.10
N LEU A 64 -18.93 11.77 20.13
CA LEU A 64 -17.47 11.77 20.12
C LEU A 64 -16.93 10.34 20.31
N GLN A 65 -16.04 9.93 19.44
CA GLN A 65 -15.32 8.66 19.52
C GLN A 65 -13.85 8.95 19.76
N ILE A 66 -13.28 8.32 20.79
CA ILE A 66 -11.86 8.41 21.13
C ILE A 66 -11.24 7.04 20.99
N GLY A 67 -10.14 6.96 20.25
CA GLY A 67 -9.37 5.73 20.06
C GLY A 67 -7.93 5.90 20.52
N ILE A 68 -7.39 4.88 21.17
CA ILE A 68 -5.97 4.77 21.52
C ILE A 68 -5.51 3.38 21.11
N SER A 69 -4.44 3.30 20.35
CA SER A 69 -3.83 2.05 19.93
C SER A 69 -2.33 2.07 20.20
N TYR A 70 -1.81 0.95 20.69
CA TYR A 70 -0.39 0.69 20.82
C TYR A 70 -0.03 -0.59 20.06
N LEU A 71 0.96 -0.50 19.19
CA LEU A 71 1.47 -1.61 18.41
C LEU A 71 2.98 -1.77 18.66
N ASN A 72 3.39 -3.00 18.99
CA ASN A 72 4.77 -3.44 18.97
C ASN A 72 4.94 -4.51 17.89
N TYR A 73 5.86 -4.27 16.98
CA TYR A 73 6.23 -5.18 15.89
C TYR A 73 7.71 -5.53 16.01
N GLN A 74 8.04 -6.80 15.85
CA GLN A 74 9.42 -7.28 15.83
C GLN A 74 9.58 -8.28 14.68
N ASN A 75 10.65 -8.11 13.93
CA ASN A 75 11.01 -8.98 12.81
C ASN A 75 12.51 -9.28 12.84
N PRO A 76 12.97 -10.28 13.63
CA PRO A 76 14.31 -10.85 13.49
C PRO A 76 14.38 -11.76 12.26
N SER A 77 15.45 -11.64 11.48
CA SER A 77 15.70 -12.45 10.29
C SER A 77 17.17 -12.83 10.19
N GLN A 78 17.42 -14.02 9.69
CA GLN A 78 18.75 -14.54 9.39
C GLN A 78 18.76 -15.06 7.96
N GLN A 79 19.83 -14.76 7.24
CA GLN A 79 20.01 -15.20 5.86
C GLN A 79 21.41 -15.77 5.68
N TYR A 80 21.49 -16.87 4.97
CA TYR A 80 22.70 -17.43 4.39
C TYR A 80 22.58 -17.32 2.87
N LEU A 81 23.62 -16.80 2.23
CA LEU A 81 23.74 -16.71 0.79
C LEU A 81 25.07 -17.30 0.36
N ALA A 82 25.04 -18.24 -0.57
CA ALA A 82 26.23 -18.82 -1.20
C ALA A 82 26.03 -18.97 -2.70
N GLY A 83 27.09 -18.81 -3.47
CA GLY A 83 27.07 -19.06 -4.90
C GLY A 83 28.28 -18.47 -5.60
N THR A 84 28.25 -18.53 -6.92
CA THR A 84 29.34 -18.04 -7.79
C THR A 84 28.82 -16.98 -8.73
N MET A 85 29.65 -15.97 -8.94
CA MET A 85 29.46 -14.95 -9.98
C MET A 85 30.79 -14.73 -10.67
N LEU A 86 30.87 -15.01 -12.00
CA LEU A 86 32.10 -14.92 -12.78
C LEU A 86 33.29 -15.68 -12.16
N ASP A 87 33.05 -16.94 -11.74
CA ASP A 87 34.01 -17.83 -11.10
C ASP A 87 34.49 -17.41 -9.70
N GLU A 88 33.98 -16.30 -9.15
CA GLU A 88 34.24 -15.91 -7.77
C GLU A 88 33.18 -16.49 -6.83
N GLU A 89 33.61 -17.20 -5.78
CA GLU A 89 32.73 -17.68 -4.72
C GLU A 89 32.36 -16.52 -3.78
N ARG A 90 31.08 -16.39 -3.49
CA ARG A 90 30.56 -15.44 -2.51
C ARG A 90 29.74 -16.20 -1.46
N ILE A 91 30.13 -16.09 -0.21
CA ILE A 91 29.40 -16.65 0.93
C ILE A 91 29.17 -15.54 1.94
N LEU A 92 27.90 -15.28 2.27
CA LEU A 92 27.45 -14.19 3.14
C LEU A 92 26.48 -14.70 4.21
N TYR A 93 26.62 -14.17 5.40
CA TYR A 93 25.69 -14.35 6.51
C TYR A 93 25.13 -12.99 6.91
N THR A 94 23.82 -12.82 6.82
CA THR A 94 23.15 -11.59 7.20
C THR A 94 22.24 -11.83 8.39
N ASN A 95 22.41 -11.05 9.45
CA ASN A 95 21.51 -10.96 10.59
C ASN A 95 20.84 -9.59 10.57
N SER A 96 19.53 -9.57 10.63
CA SER A 96 18.77 -8.32 10.71
C SER A 96 17.67 -8.42 11.75
N LYS A 97 17.30 -7.27 12.30
CA LYS A 97 16.15 -7.14 13.17
C LYS A 97 15.53 -5.76 13.01
N GLN A 98 14.22 -5.73 12.93
CA GLN A 98 13.43 -4.52 13.00
C GLN A 98 12.52 -4.58 14.23
N VAL A 99 12.47 -3.48 14.98
CA VAL A 99 11.53 -3.29 16.09
C VAL A 99 10.82 -1.96 15.90
N ILE A 100 9.51 -2.00 15.83
CA ILE A 100 8.66 -0.81 15.69
C ILE A 100 7.72 -0.73 16.88
N ASP A 101 7.78 0.39 17.59
CA ASP A 101 6.82 0.79 18.61
C ASP A 101 5.98 1.94 18.07
N LYS A 102 4.66 1.79 18.06
CA LYS A 102 3.75 2.77 17.47
C LYS A 102 2.57 3.06 18.39
N TRP A 103 2.34 4.33 18.66
CA TRP A 103 1.17 4.87 19.31
C TRP A 103 0.27 5.58 18.30
N LEU A 104 -1.01 5.36 18.39
CA LEU A 104 -2.04 6.05 17.61
C LEU A 104 -3.11 6.56 18.56
N PHE A 105 -3.43 7.83 18.44
CA PHE A 105 -4.56 8.48 19.08
C PHE A 105 -5.49 9.04 18.01
N THR A 106 -6.80 8.83 18.15
CA THR A 106 -7.85 9.39 17.27
C THR A 106 -8.95 10.03 18.09
N ALA A 107 -9.55 11.07 17.56
CA ALA A 107 -10.76 11.69 18.11
C ALA A 107 -11.64 12.13 16.93
N ASP A 108 -12.82 11.53 16.84
CA ASP A 108 -13.73 11.66 15.71
C ASP A 108 -15.10 12.12 16.20
N GLN A 109 -15.67 13.10 15.51
CA GLN A 109 -17.00 13.64 15.82
C GLN A 109 -17.82 13.80 14.55
N SER A 110 -19.09 13.44 14.61
CA SER A 110 -20.06 13.69 13.54
C SER A 110 -21.33 14.34 14.08
N HIS A 111 -21.92 15.19 13.27
CA HIS A 111 -23.18 15.88 13.58
C HIS A 111 -24.11 15.85 12.38
N SER A 112 -25.33 15.39 12.62
CA SER A 112 -26.43 15.58 11.69
C SER A 112 -27.00 16.99 11.83
N LEU A 113 -26.88 17.78 10.78
CA LEU A 113 -27.34 19.16 10.72
C LEU A 113 -28.73 19.24 10.07
N LYS A 114 -29.35 20.42 10.15
CA LYS A 114 -30.65 20.66 9.50
C LYS A 114 -30.57 20.49 7.98
N LYS A 115 -31.69 20.10 7.36
CA LYS A 115 -31.85 19.92 5.91
C LYS A 115 -30.97 18.83 5.29
N GLY A 116 -30.65 17.78 6.06
CA GLY A 116 -29.91 16.62 5.57
C GLY A 116 -28.41 16.86 5.31
N TRP A 117 -27.83 17.87 5.96
CA TRP A 117 -26.39 18.04 6.03
C TRP A 117 -25.80 17.18 7.15
N GLU A 118 -24.64 16.61 6.90
CA GLU A 118 -23.80 15.95 7.92
C GLU A 118 -22.43 16.62 7.93
N LEU A 119 -21.93 16.90 9.12
CA LEU A 119 -20.62 17.45 9.36
C LEU A 119 -19.81 16.39 10.11
N SER A 120 -18.64 16.05 9.62
CA SER A 120 -17.66 15.19 10.29
C SER A 120 -16.33 15.91 10.46
N TYR A 121 -15.67 15.73 11.58
CA TYR A 121 -14.35 16.27 11.82
C TYR A 121 -13.62 15.46 12.87
N GLY A 122 -12.31 15.55 12.87
CA GLY A 122 -11.52 14.82 13.84
C GLY A 122 -10.04 15.15 13.75
N MET A 123 -9.30 14.44 14.58
CA MET A 123 -7.86 14.51 14.64
C MET A 123 -7.25 13.11 14.79
N LYS A 124 -6.06 12.95 14.28
CA LYS A 124 -5.21 11.77 14.44
C LYS A 124 -3.81 12.20 14.85
N PHE A 125 -3.28 11.59 15.87
CA PHE A 125 -1.88 11.72 16.24
C PHE A 125 -1.25 10.33 16.29
N GLN A 126 -0.17 10.15 15.53
CA GLN A 126 0.62 8.94 15.51
C GLN A 126 2.06 9.26 15.88
N SER A 127 2.65 8.44 16.74
CA SER A 127 4.08 8.48 17.04
C SER A 127 4.64 7.07 16.88
N SER A 128 5.70 6.93 16.11
CA SER A 128 6.39 5.65 15.92
C SER A 128 7.89 5.79 16.11
N ASN A 129 8.48 4.75 16.67
CA ASN A 129 9.93 4.60 16.79
C ASN A 129 10.32 3.28 16.13
N ASN A 130 11.13 3.36 15.07
CA ASN A 130 11.69 2.21 14.37
C ASN A 130 13.17 2.08 14.66
N ARG A 131 13.54 0.96 15.25
CA ARG A 131 14.94 0.54 15.49
C ARG A 131 15.23 -0.65 14.61
N SER A 132 16.10 -0.45 13.63
CA SER A 132 16.47 -1.49 12.68
C SER A 132 17.98 -1.63 12.64
N TYR A 133 18.45 -2.87 12.58
CA TYR A 133 19.82 -3.17 12.27
C TYR A 133 19.92 -4.28 11.22
N GLN A 134 21.00 -4.24 10.46
CA GLN A 134 21.45 -5.30 9.58
C GLN A 134 22.96 -5.42 9.71
N ALA A 135 23.46 -6.62 9.85
CA ALA A 135 24.89 -6.92 9.85
C ALA A 135 25.16 -8.09 8.92
N THR A 136 26.06 -7.89 7.96
CA THR A 136 26.45 -8.92 6.99
C THR A 136 27.94 -9.22 7.14
N THR A 137 28.27 -10.50 7.22
CA THR A 137 29.66 -10.98 7.31
C THR A 137 29.97 -11.91 6.15
N ASN A 138 31.24 -11.97 5.78
CA ASN A 138 31.77 -12.94 4.82
C ASN A 138 32.02 -14.31 5.48
N LYS A 139 32.53 -15.26 4.71
CA LYS A 139 32.86 -16.64 5.14
C LYS A 139 33.85 -16.69 6.32
N GLU A 140 34.78 -15.76 6.36
CA GLU A 140 35.81 -15.67 7.39
C GLU A 140 35.33 -14.92 8.66
N GLY A 141 34.10 -14.45 8.67
CA GLY A 141 33.50 -13.66 9.76
C GLY A 141 33.86 -12.18 9.73
N GLY A 142 34.49 -11.70 8.64
CA GLY A 142 34.76 -10.29 8.44
C GLY A 142 33.48 -9.51 8.08
N ASP A 143 33.27 -8.36 8.71
CA ASP A 143 32.15 -7.48 8.41
C ASP A 143 32.22 -6.93 6.99
N ILE A 144 31.05 -6.77 6.35
CA ILE A 144 30.88 -6.06 5.09
C ILE A 144 30.26 -4.69 5.40
N PRO A 145 31.05 -3.62 5.40
CA PRO A 145 30.57 -2.30 5.87
C PRO A 145 29.36 -1.77 5.10
N ASP A 146 29.34 -1.91 3.78
CA ASP A 146 28.26 -1.42 2.92
C ASP A 146 26.94 -2.22 3.11
N ALA A 147 27.02 -3.42 3.67
CA ALA A 147 25.89 -4.26 4.02
C ALA A 147 25.60 -4.30 5.52
N THR A 148 26.19 -3.37 6.29
CA THR A 148 25.98 -3.24 7.73
C THR A 148 25.37 -1.86 8.02
N SER A 149 24.27 -1.82 8.74
CA SER A 149 23.57 -0.58 9.05
C SER A 149 22.79 -0.70 10.36
N GLN A 150 22.80 0.38 11.13
CA GLN A 150 21.95 0.54 12.30
C GLN A 150 21.25 1.89 12.23
N VAL A 151 19.93 1.88 12.33
CA VAL A 151 19.09 3.07 12.18
C VAL A 151 18.07 3.14 13.30
N ASN A 152 17.86 4.35 13.83
CA ASN A 152 16.78 4.68 14.73
C ASN A 152 16.00 5.86 14.13
N ILE A 153 14.74 5.64 13.76
CA ILE A 153 13.89 6.64 13.11
C ILE A 153 12.67 6.88 13.99
N GLU A 154 12.55 8.11 14.46
CA GLU A 154 11.35 8.59 15.12
C GLU A 154 10.51 9.37 14.12
N GLU A 155 9.21 9.03 14.06
CA GLU A 155 8.23 9.68 13.20
C GLU A 155 7.02 10.11 14.00
N ARG A 156 6.46 11.25 13.61
CA ARG A 156 5.22 11.78 14.16
C ARG A 156 4.33 12.26 13.03
N ILE A 157 3.06 11.88 13.10
CA ILE A 157 2.04 12.34 12.17
C ILE A 157 0.94 13.00 13.00
N LEU A 158 0.63 14.24 12.68
CA LEU A 158 -0.51 14.96 13.23
C LEU A 158 -1.43 15.35 12.10
N SER A 159 -2.67 14.88 12.15
CA SER A 159 -3.69 15.17 11.13
C SER A 159 -4.91 15.80 11.77
N PHE A 160 -5.48 16.77 11.07
CA PHE A 160 -6.81 17.32 11.30
C PHE A 160 -7.64 17.16 10.03
N TYR A 161 -8.85 16.67 10.16
CA TYR A 161 -9.73 16.50 9.02
C TYR A 161 -11.12 17.01 9.31
N GLY A 162 -11.78 17.46 8.24
CA GLY A 162 -13.15 17.91 8.27
C GLY A 162 -13.83 17.60 6.94
N GLY A 163 -15.09 17.20 7.03
CA GLY A 163 -15.89 16.84 5.87
C GLY A 163 -17.34 17.26 6.05
N ILE A 164 -17.97 17.45 4.93
CA ILE A 164 -19.39 17.78 4.84
C ILE A 164 -20.04 16.90 3.79
N SER A 165 -21.16 16.30 4.13
CA SER A 165 -21.95 15.52 3.17
C SER A 165 -23.40 16.00 3.13
N LYS A 166 -24.04 15.76 2.01
CA LYS A 166 -25.45 16.09 1.80
C LYS A 166 -26.10 15.14 0.82
N GLN A 167 -27.21 14.58 1.25
CA GLN A 167 -28.20 14.01 0.36
C GLN A 167 -29.15 15.14 -0.12
N ILE A 168 -28.91 15.66 -1.34
CA ILE A 168 -29.69 16.79 -1.90
C ILE A 168 -31.12 16.35 -2.15
N ASN A 169 -31.27 15.13 -2.71
CA ASN A 169 -32.55 14.47 -2.94
C ASN A 169 -32.28 12.94 -3.08
N GLU A 170 -33.29 12.14 -3.35
CA GLU A 170 -33.16 10.68 -3.52
C GLU A 170 -32.21 10.26 -4.66
N ARG A 171 -31.81 11.21 -5.52
CA ARG A 171 -30.99 10.94 -6.70
C ARG A 171 -29.59 11.52 -6.62
N ILE A 172 -29.35 12.54 -5.79
CA ILE A 172 -28.07 13.25 -5.76
C ILE A 172 -27.52 13.27 -4.36
N SER A 173 -26.30 12.76 -4.19
CA SER A 173 -25.49 12.88 -2.98
C SER A 173 -24.16 13.53 -3.30
N LEU A 174 -23.70 14.38 -2.38
CA LEU A 174 -22.39 15.04 -2.44
C LEU A 174 -21.69 14.89 -1.11
N GLU A 175 -20.38 14.67 -1.17
CA GLU A 175 -19.49 14.62 -0.01
C GLU A 175 -18.18 15.32 -0.38
N ALA A 176 -17.69 16.17 0.51
CA ALA A 176 -16.40 16.80 0.37
C ALA A 176 -15.69 16.78 1.73
N SER A 177 -14.42 16.47 1.73
CA SER A 177 -13.58 16.49 2.93
C SER A 177 -12.18 17.00 2.62
N VAL A 178 -11.50 17.43 3.65
CA VAL A 178 -10.09 17.81 3.59
C VAL A 178 -9.38 17.30 4.85
N GLU A 179 -8.19 16.73 4.66
CA GLU A 179 -7.27 16.40 5.73
C GLU A 179 -6.03 17.28 5.60
N ALA A 180 -5.62 17.91 6.69
CA ALA A 180 -4.33 18.60 6.82
C ALA A 180 -3.44 17.76 7.71
N GLU A 181 -2.33 17.29 7.17
CA GLU A 181 -1.41 16.38 7.84
C GLU A 181 -0.02 17.00 7.94
N GLN A 182 0.56 16.99 9.13
CA GLN A 182 1.97 17.24 9.37
C GLN A 182 2.69 15.92 9.55
N TYR A 183 3.62 15.63 8.66
CA TYR A 183 4.57 14.55 8.83
C TYR A 183 5.92 15.08 9.28
N HIS A 184 6.42 14.55 10.40
CA HIS A 184 7.71 14.87 10.98
C HIS A 184 8.54 13.58 11.12
N SER A 185 9.73 13.60 10.54
CA SER A 185 10.79 12.59 10.70
C SER A 185 12.16 13.29 10.73
N PRO A 186 13.26 12.60 10.98
CA PRO A 186 14.60 13.22 10.92
C PRO A 186 14.92 13.95 9.61
N GLN A 187 14.28 13.52 8.50
CA GLN A 187 14.52 14.05 7.15
C GLN A 187 13.41 14.98 6.67
N TRP A 188 12.20 14.94 7.27
CA TRP A 188 11.01 15.62 6.78
C TRP A 188 10.25 16.30 7.90
N ASN A 189 9.82 17.52 7.63
CA ASN A 189 8.88 18.26 8.47
C ASN A 189 8.02 19.13 7.57
N LYS A 190 6.89 18.59 7.09
CA LYS A 190 6.02 19.29 6.13
C LYS A 190 4.56 19.08 6.45
N TRP A 191 3.77 20.13 6.21
CA TRP A 191 2.33 20.06 6.11
C TRP A 191 1.92 19.72 4.69
N GLN A 192 0.92 18.85 4.57
CA GLN A 192 0.27 18.49 3.32
C GLN A 192 -1.25 18.54 3.50
N ILE A 193 -1.96 18.79 2.40
CA ILE A 193 -3.42 18.90 2.39
C ILE A 193 -3.96 17.88 1.40
N TYR A 194 -4.91 17.08 1.86
CA TYR A 194 -5.53 16.00 1.10
C TYR A 194 -7.02 16.24 0.95
N PRO A 195 -7.47 16.90 -0.13
CA PRO A 195 -8.88 17.01 -0.45
C PRO A 195 -9.45 15.70 -0.99
N THR A 196 -10.74 15.48 -0.69
CA THR A 196 -11.54 14.36 -1.22
C THR A 196 -12.90 14.91 -1.65
N LEU A 197 -13.42 14.43 -2.77
CA LEU A 197 -14.73 14.79 -3.30
C LEU A 197 -15.42 13.54 -3.84
N ASN A 198 -16.65 13.30 -3.42
CA ASN A 198 -17.52 12.25 -3.96
C ASN A 198 -18.84 12.86 -4.40
N ALA A 199 -19.30 12.54 -5.58
CA ALA A 199 -20.61 12.92 -6.10
C ALA A 199 -21.27 11.69 -6.75
N SER A 200 -22.53 11.47 -6.44
CA SER A 200 -23.32 10.39 -7.03
C SER A 200 -24.63 10.98 -7.57
N TRP A 201 -24.94 10.60 -8.81
CA TRP A 201 -26.19 10.94 -9.46
C TRP A 201 -26.90 9.70 -10.00
N LYS A 202 -28.02 9.40 -9.43
CA LYS A 202 -28.94 8.32 -9.87
C LYS A 202 -29.97 8.90 -10.84
N ALA A 203 -29.66 8.87 -12.13
CA ALA A 203 -30.54 9.40 -13.17
C ALA A 203 -31.90 8.67 -13.22
N ASN A 204 -31.87 7.36 -13.07
CA ASN A 204 -33.03 6.47 -12.92
C ASN A 204 -32.58 5.12 -12.32
N PRO A 205 -33.51 4.20 -11.98
CA PRO A 205 -33.15 2.84 -11.56
C PRO A 205 -32.24 2.17 -12.60
N GLY A 206 -31.03 1.83 -12.20
CA GLY A 206 -30.04 1.17 -13.06
C GLY A 206 -29.09 2.11 -13.82
N ASN A 207 -29.26 3.44 -13.76
CA ASN A 207 -28.31 4.39 -14.35
C ASN A 207 -27.76 5.32 -13.27
N ILE A 208 -26.50 5.13 -12.91
CA ILE A 208 -25.81 5.85 -11.83
C ILE A 208 -24.49 6.39 -12.36
N LEU A 209 -24.26 7.67 -12.17
CA LEU A 209 -23.00 8.33 -12.44
C LEU A 209 -22.34 8.66 -11.11
N ASN A 210 -21.11 8.22 -10.92
CA ASN A 210 -20.29 8.51 -9.76
C ASN A 210 -19.02 9.23 -10.20
N LEU A 211 -18.70 10.32 -9.52
CA LEU A 211 -17.44 11.03 -9.61
C LEU A 211 -16.76 10.92 -8.25
N SER A 212 -15.51 10.48 -8.23
CA SER A 212 -14.67 10.54 -7.04
C SER A 212 -13.35 11.21 -7.37
N PHE A 213 -12.89 12.02 -6.45
CA PHE A 213 -11.54 12.56 -6.41
C PHE A 213 -10.99 12.30 -5.02
N SER A 214 -9.79 11.75 -4.92
CA SER A 214 -9.09 11.53 -3.66
C SER A 214 -7.63 11.92 -3.78
N SER A 215 -7.04 12.27 -2.65
CA SER A 215 -5.61 12.48 -2.53
C SER A 215 -5.09 11.82 -1.27
N SER A 216 -3.84 11.36 -1.32
CA SER A 216 -3.16 10.68 -0.21
C SER A 216 -1.66 10.82 -0.33
N SER A 217 -0.93 10.53 0.74
CA SER A 217 0.52 10.39 0.73
C SER A 217 0.94 8.96 0.98
N GLN A 218 2.06 8.59 0.38
CA GLN A 218 2.74 7.32 0.61
C GLN A 218 4.14 7.62 1.17
N PHE A 219 4.47 6.98 2.28
CA PHE A 219 5.78 7.12 2.93
C PHE A 219 6.67 5.94 2.54
N PRO A 220 7.99 6.18 2.30
CA PRO A 220 8.92 5.09 2.03
C PRO A 220 8.97 4.08 3.17
N SER A 221 9.23 2.83 2.84
CA SER A 221 9.45 1.80 3.86
C SER A 221 10.76 2.07 4.62
N TYR A 222 10.83 1.66 5.88
CA TYR A 222 12.05 1.82 6.66
C TYR A 222 13.25 1.10 6.03
N TRP A 223 13.04 -0.06 5.43
CA TRP A 223 14.09 -0.81 4.74
C TRP A 223 14.61 -0.09 3.51
N SER A 224 13.71 0.54 2.74
CA SER A 224 14.10 1.32 1.57
C SER A 224 14.93 2.55 1.92
N THR A 225 14.81 3.07 3.15
CA THR A 225 15.53 4.26 3.62
C THR A 225 16.82 3.95 4.38
N MET A 226 17.16 2.69 4.62
CA MET A 226 18.44 2.31 5.24
C MET A 226 19.60 2.56 4.28
N SER A 227 20.76 2.96 4.82
CA SER A 227 22.01 3.13 4.05
C SER A 227 22.77 1.82 3.99
N SER A 228 22.16 0.75 3.50
CA SER A 228 22.79 -0.56 3.43
C SER A 228 22.42 -1.31 2.16
N ILE A 229 23.29 -2.24 1.79
CA ILE A 229 23.07 -3.19 0.71
C ILE A 229 22.53 -4.50 1.30
N TYR A 230 21.44 -5.00 0.75
CA TYR A 230 20.92 -6.32 1.01
C TYR A 230 21.17 -7.22 -0.21
N TYR A 231 21.83 -8.34 -0.03
CA TYR A 231 22.14 -9.29 -1.09
C TYR A 231 20.96 -10.26 -1.28
N ALA A 232 20.11 -10.00 -2.28
CA ALA A 232 19.00 -10.88 -2.62
C ALA A 232 19.45 -12.16 -3.34
N SER A 233 20.60 -12.11 -4.04
CA SER A 233 21.30 -13.25 -4.61
C SER A 233 22.76 -12.87 -4.81
N THR A 234 23.59 -13.79 -5.30
CA THR A 234 25.01 -13.49 -5.62
C THR A 234 25.17 -12.44 -6.72
N TYR A 235 24.13 -12.22 -7.54
CA TYR A 235 24.11 -11.31 -8.68
C TYR A 235 23.00 -10.24 -8.60
N MET A 236 22.29 -10.13 -7.47
CA MET A 236 21.26 -9.13 -7.25
C MET A 236 21.41 -8.46 -5.87
N GLU A 237 21.50 -7.17 -5.88
CA GLU A 237 21.66 -6.31 -4.70
C GLU A 237 20.46 -5.37 -4.57
N ILE A 238 19.93 -5.23 -3.36
CA ILE A 238 18.92 -4.22 -3.04
C ILE A 238 19.61 -3.12 -2.23
N TRP A 239 19.71 -1.95 -2.83
CA TRP A 239 20.35 -0.80 -2.21
C TRP A 239 19.30 0.07 -1.52
N GLY A 240 19.51 0.38 -0.26
CA GLY A 240 18.71 1.37 0.43
C GLY A 240 19.00 2.79 -0.08
N ASN A 241 18.03 3.67 0.11
CA ASN A 241 18.12 5.07 -0.30
C ASN A 241 17.60 6.00 0.81
N PRO A 242 18.50 6.54 1.67
CA PRO A 242 18.09 7.43 2.75
C PRO A 242 17.51 8.77 2.28
N HIS A 243 17.63 9.10 1.00
CA HIS A 243 17.10 10.34 0.41
C HIS A 243 15.70 10.19 -0.20
N LEU A 244 15.07 9.02 -0.04
CA LEU A 244 13.70 8.81 -0.51
C LEU A 244 12.73 9.80 0.11
N LYS A 245 11.88 10.35 -0.73
CA LYS A 245 10.85 11.33 -0.39
C LYS A 245 9.49 10.65 -0.35
N PRO A 246 8.59 11.04 0.56
CA PRO A 246 7.18 10.71 0.41
C PRO A 246 6.64 11.23 -0.92
N TYR A 247 5.73 10.49 -1.51
CA TYR A 247 5.02 10.92 -2.72
C TYR A 247 3.52 11.01 -2.49
N SER A 248 2.87 11.89 -3.22
CA SER A 248 1.42 12.05 -3.16
C SER A 248 0.76 11.39 -4.35
N THR A 249 -0.43 10.86 -4.14
CA THR A 249 -1.30 10.32 -5.20
C THR A 249 -2.56 11.17 -5.26
N TYR A 250 -2.88 11.65 -6.46
CA TYR A 250 -4.14 12.32 -6.79
C TYR A 250 -4.87 11.44 -7.79
N GLU A 251 -6.05 10.97 -7.40
CA GLU A 251 -6.83 10.03 -8.19
C GLU A 251 -8.22 10.59 -8.49
N THR A 252 -8.64 10.49 -9.75
CA THR A 252 -9.96 10.88 -10.20
C THR A 252 -10.61 9.72 -10.95
N ASN A 253 -11.83 9.37 -10.56
CA ASN A 253 -12.60 8.33 -11.23
C ASN A 253 -13.98 8.88 -11.58
N LEU A 254 -14.39 8.71 -12.83
CA LEU A 254 -15.74 8.95 -13.31
C LEU A 254 -16.31 7.62 -13.79
N MET A 255 -17.28 7.09 -13.07
CA MET A 255 -17.90 5.78 -13.34
C MET A 255 -19.38 5.95 -13.69
N TRP A 256 -19.78 5.48 -14.85
CA TRP A 256 -21.16 5.42 -15.28
C TRP A 256 -21.64 3.97 -15.37
N THR A 257 -22.56 3.62 -14.48
CA THR A 257 -23.30 2.36 -14.55
C THR A 257 -24.58 2.57 -15.38
N ILE A 258 -24.79 1.75 -16.41
CA ILE A 258 -25.88 1.85 -17.37
C ILE A 258 -26.71 0.57 -17.30
N LYS A 259 -28.02 0.71 -17.05
CA LYS A 259 -28.98 -0.38 -16.94
C LYS A 259 -28.57 -1.47 -15.95
N SER A 260 -27.84 -1.11 -14.88
CA SER A 260 -27.26 -2.04 -13.88
C SER A 260 -26.43 -3.18 -14.47
N ARG A 261 -25.98 -3.05 -15.72
CA ARG A 261 -25.33 -4.13 -16.48
C ARG A 261 -24.02 -3.69 -17.13
N HIS A 262 -23.96 -2.48 -17.64
CA HIS A 262 -22.79 -1.95 -18.31
C HIS A 262 -22.14 -0.91 -17.43
N THR A 263 -20.81 -0.89 -17.38
CA THR A 263 -20.03 0.13 -16.66
C THR A 263 -19.02 0.74 -17.62
N LEU A 264 -19.02 2.06 -17.71
CA LEU A 264 -17.96 2.84 -18.35
C LEU A 264 -17.26 3.65 -17.26
N MET A 265 -15.94 3.55 -17.18
CA MET A 265 -15.13 4.25 -16.21
C MET A 265 -13.98 4.95 -16.92
N ALA A 266 -13.82 6.24 -16.66
CA ALA A 266 -12.62 6.99 -16.97
C ALA A 266 -11.87 7.25 -15.67
N PHE A 267 -10.56 7.10 -15.66
CA PHE A 267 -9.73 7.33 -14.50
C PHE A 267 -8.45 8.06 -14.87
N ALA A 268 -7.97 8.85 -13.92
CA ALA A 268 -6.69 9.54 -14.03
C ALA A 268 -6.00 9.50 -12.66
N GLU A 269 -4.72 9.20 -12.66
CA GLU A 269 -3.86 9.21 -11.50
C GLU A 269 -2.62 10.07 -11.78
N PHE A 270 -2.28 10.93 -10.85
CA PHE A 270 -1.10 11.77 -10.87
C PHE A 270 -0.30 11.57 -9.59
N GLN A 271 0.98 11.20 -9.73
CA GLN A 271 1.88 10.90 -8.62
C GLN A 271 3.19 11.68 -8.77
N PRO A 272 3.28 12.90 -8.23
CA PRO A 272 4.55 13.63 -8.14
C PRO A 272 5.48 12.95 -7.13
N ASN A 273 6.78 12.96 -7.40
CA ASN A 273 7.82 12.24 -6.64
C ASN A 273 7.57 10.74 -6.52
N TYR A 274 6.90 10.14 -7.48
CA TYR A 274 6.56 8.72 -7.48
C TYR A 274 7.79 7.85 -7.19
N SER A 275 7.67 6.96 -6.20
CA SER A 275 8.75 6.06 -5.83
C SER A 275 8.64 4.76 -6.62
N VAL A 276 9.75 4.33 -7.19
CA VAL A 276 9.84 3.11 -8.00
C VAL A 276 11.18 2.42 -7.80
N GLN A 277 11.16 1.09 -7.80
CA GLN A 277 12.34 0.26 -7.82
C GLN A 277 12.46 -0.41 -9.18
N LEU A 278 13.49 -0.04 -9.93
CA LEU A 278 13.80 -0.63 -11.24
C LEU A 278 15.20 -1.23 -11.23
N PRO A 279 15.43 -2.31 -12.01
CA PRO A 279 16.76 -2.89 -12.15
C PRO A 279 17.70 -1.93 -12.87
N TYR A 280 18.93 -1.85 -12.38
CA TYR A 280 20.03 -1.10 -12.97
C TYR A 280 21.29 -1.94 -12.94
N GLN A 281 22.09 -1.84 -14.00
CA GLN A 281 23.37 -2.56 -14.12
C GLN A 281 24.33 -1.75 -14.99
N THR A 282 25.61 -1.77 -14.65
CA THR A 282 26.69 -1.18 -15.43
C THR A 282 27.73 -2.24 -15.78
N THR A 283 28.64 -1.90 -16.71
CA THR A 283 29.78 -2.76 -17.06
C THR A 283 30.79 -2.92 -15.90
N ASP A 284 30.84 -1.92 -15.02
CA ASP A 284 31.78 -1.89 -13.89
C ASP A 284 31.21 -2.54 -12.64
N HIS A 285 29.89 -2.73 -12.58
CA HIS A 285 29.18 -3.39 -11.50
C HIS A 285 28.21 -4.43 -12.06
N LEU A 286 28.64 -5.70 -12.09
CA LEU A 286 27.94 -6.76 -12.79
C LEU A 286 26.72 -7.31 -12.06
N ALA A 287 26.58 -7.04 -10.75
CA ALA A 287 25.35 -7.34 -10.04
C ALA A 287 24.24 -6.39 -10.46
N VAL A 288 23.03 -6.90 -10.55
CA VAL A 288 21.84 -6.08 -10.78
C VAL A 288 21.51 -5.33 -9.51
N ILE A 289 21.49 -4.00 -9.58
CA ILE A 289 21.13 -3.12 -8.48
C ILE A 289 19.63 -2.86 -8.54
N MET A 290 18.94 -3.10 -7.43
CA MET A 290 17.56 -2.75 -7.19
C MET A 290 17.52 -1.63 -6.15
N LYS A 291 17.37 -0.38 -6.56
CA LYS A 291 17.32 0.78 -5.68
C LYS A 291 16.01 1.52 -5.87
N GLU A 292 15.30 1.75 -4.80
CA GLU A 292 14.11 2.59 -4.82
C GLU A 292 14.52 4.06 -5.00
N THR A 293 13.95 4.73 -6.00
CA THR A 293 14.24 6.12 -6.33
C THR A 293 12.97 6.90 -6.59
N ASN A 294 12.97 8.20 -6.32
CA ASN A 294 11.85 9.04 -6.69
C ASN A 294 11.99 9.51 -8.13
N PHE A 295 10.97 9.25 -8.93
CA PHE A 295 10.79 9.85 -10.24
C PHE A 295 10.15 11.23 -10.10
N ASP A 296 10.33 12.13 -11.06
CA ASP A 296 9.67 13.45 -11.08
C ASP A 296 8.15 13.27 -10.99
N TYR A 297 7.60 12.32 -11.75
CA TYR A 297 6.20 11.95 -11.72
C TYR A 297 5.91 10.63 -12.43
N ASN A 298 4.76 10.05 -12.07
CA ASN A 298 3.97 9.11 -12.85
C ASN A 298 2.62 9.74 -13.18
N HIS A 299 2.20 9.65 -14.44
CA HIS A 299 0.84 9.97 -14.89
C HIS A 299 0.22 8.73 -15.50
N THR A 300 -0.95 8.35 -15.02
CA THR A 300 -1.74 7.26 -15.58
C THR A 300 -3.13 7.76 -15.93
N ILE A 301 -3.57 7.55 -17.16
CA ILE A 301 -4.93 7.87 -17.61
C ILE A 301 -5.48 6.64 -18.30
N GLY A 302 -6.74 6.31 -18.03
CA GLY A 302 -7.34 5.15 -18.66
C GLY A 302 -8.86 5.21 -18.79
N ILE A 303 -9.35 4.31 -19.61
CA ILE A 303 -10.78 4.06 -19.80
C ILE A 303 -11.00 2.57 -19.69
N ARG A 304 -12.01 2.20 -18.91
CA ARG A 304 -12.49 0.81 -18.77
C ARG A 304 -13.94 0.74 -19.16
N ALA A 305 -14.26 -0.19 -20.03
CA ALA A 305 -15.65 -0.59 -20.32
C ALA A 305 -15.85 -2.03 -19.87
N SER A 306 -16.94 -2.30 -19.17
CA SER A 306 -17.31 -3.66 -18.78
C SER A 306 -18.79 -3.89 -18.97
N THR A 307 -19.15 -5.14 -19.24
CA THR A 307 -20.55 -5.57 -19.37
C THR A 307 -20.72 -6.96 -18.81
N THR A 308 -21.88 -7.18 -18.18
CA THR A 308 -22.35 -8.51 -17.82
C THR A 308 -23.47 -8.92 -18.79
N PHE A 309 -23.54 -10.19 -19.11
CA PHE A 309 -24.58 -10.75 -19.97
C PHE A 309 -25.05 -12.08 -19.45
N GLY A 310 -26.28 -12.40 -19.80
CA GLY A 310 -26.88 -13.73 -19.54
C GLY A 310 -27.74 -14.15 -20.71
N ILE A 311 -27.70 -15.42 -21.05
CA ILE A 311 -28.51 -16.03 -22.07
C ILE A 311 -29.34 -17.17 -21.42
N GLY A 312 -30.62 -16.92 -21.28
CA GLY A 312 -31.49 -17.83 -20.52
C GLY A 312 -30.98 -18.06 -19.10
N ASN A 313 -31.21 -19.25 -18.57
CA ASN A 313 -30.73 -19.66 -17.25
C ASN A 313 -29.46 -20.52 -17.31
N TRP A 314 -28.91 -20.72 -18.50
CA TRP A 314 -27.83 -21.67 -18.71
C TRP A 314 -26.46 -21.04 -18.99
N MET A 315 -26.40 -19.74 -19.32
CA MET A 315 -25.14 -19.07 -19.58
C MET A 315 -25.14 -17.65 -19.00
N ASN A 316 -24.11 -17.32 -18.29
CA ASN A 316 -23.83 -15.96 -17.85
C ASN A 316 -22.32 -15.65 -17.94
N GLY A 317 -22.00 -14.40 -18.05
CA GLY A 317 -20.60 -13.98 -18.12
C GLY A 317 -20.41 -12.49 -17.98
N SER A 318 -19.16 -12.11 -17.98
CA SER A 318 -18.74 -10.71 -18.06
C SER A 318 -17.54 -10.57 -18.99
N VAL A 319 -17.43 -9.41 -19.61
CA VAL A 319 -16.26 -8.99 -20.38
C VAL A 319 -15.90 -7.57 -20.01
N SER A 320 -14.62 -7.30 -19.93
CA SER A 320 -14.09 -5.95 -19.73
C SER A 320 -12.90 -5.68 -20.65
N ALA A 321 -12.83 -4.44 -21.14
CA ALA A 321 -11.70 -3.92 -21.89
C ALA A 321 -11.20 -2.66 -21.17
N THR A 322 -9.88 -2.54 -20.99
CA THR A 322 -9.24 -1.40 -20.37
C THR A 322 -8.13 -0.89 -21.28
N GLY A 323 -8.16 0.39 -21.63
CA GLY A 323 -7.06 1.08 -22.27
C GLY A 323 -6.37 1.99 -21.27
N ILE A 324 -5.04 1.97 -21.20
CA ILE A 324 -4.23 2.72 -20.24
C ILE A 324 -3.12 3.43 -20.98
N TYR A 325 -2.97 4.73 -20.75
CA TYR A 325 -1.78 5.50 -21.09
C TYR A 325 -1.02 5.79 -19.80
N ARG A 326 0.28 5.51 -19.81
CA ARG A 326 1.18 5.80 -18.69
C ARG A 326 2.39 6.59 -19.16
N HIS A 327 2.80 7.58 -18.35
CA HIS A 327 3.97 8.39 -18.56
C HIS A 327 4.78 8.49 -17.27
N ASP A 328 5.95 7.86 -17.27
CA ASP A 328 6.94 7.91 -16.19
C ASP A 328 8.08 8.83 -16.60
N LYS A 329 8.49 9.75 -15.74
CA LYS A 329 9.62 10.63 -15.98
C LYS A 329 10.50 10.76 -14.75
N SER A 330 11.81 10.67 -14.97
CA SER A 330 12.86 11.06 -14.04
C SER A 330 13.96 11.78 -14.78
N ASN A 331 14.48 12.86 -14.22
CA ASN A 331 15.65 13.54 -14.78
C ASN A 331 16.95 12.92 -14.26
N ASP A 332 16.86 12.11 -13.20
CA ASP A 332 18.00 11.57 -12.48
C ASP A 332 17.71 10.13 -12.00
N PHE A 333 17.74 9.18 -12.92
CA PHE A 333 17.70 7.76 -12.61
C PHE A 333 19.10 7.17 -12.83
N PHE A 334 19.90 7.08 -11.75
CA PHE A 334 21.31 6.69 -11.81
C PHE A 334 22.09 7.57 -12.81
N ASP A 335 21.99 8.89 -12.67
CA ASP A 335 22.60 9.92 -13.55
C ASP A 335 22.14 9.88 -15.01
N LEU A 336 21.05 9.17 -15.30
CA LEU A 336 20.47 9.06 -16.63
C LEU A 336 19.04 9.61 -16.68
N PRO A 337 18.65 10.33 -17.74
CA PRO A 337 17.27 10.75 -17.91
C PRO A 337 16.39 9.56 -18.30
N PHE A 338 15.28 9.40 -17.58
CA PHE A 338 14.28 8.39 -17.87
C PHE A 338 12.97 9.08 -18.30
N ASN A 339 12.49 8.76 -19.49
CA ASN A 339 11.24 9.32 -20.01
C ASN A 339 10.52 8.25 -20.83
N ARG A 340 9.60 7.54 -20.19
CA ARG A 340 8.88 6.42 -20.81
C ARG A 340 7.40 6.73 -20.93
N LYS A 341 6.89 6.63 -22.14
CA LYS A 341 5.45 6.68 -22.44
C LYS A 341 5.03 5.34 -23.02
N HIS A 342 3.95 4.79 -22.57
CA HIS A 342 3.41 3.58 -23.17
C HIS A 342 1.88 3.54 -23.09
N ILE A 343 1.29 2.83 -24.06
CA ILE A 343 -0.13 2.53 -24.10
C ILE A 343 -0.25 1.02 -23.98
N SER A 344 -1.14 0.58 -23.11
CA SER A 344 -1.50 -0.82 -22.96
C SER A 344 -3.00 -1.00 -23.07
N ALA A 345 -3.41 -2.17 -23.56
CA ALA A 345 -4.78 -2.60 -23.61
C ALA A 345 -4.89 -3.96 -22.92
N VAL A 346 -5.90 -4.09 -22.07
CA VAL A 346 -6.16 -5.30 -21.29
C VAL A 346 -7.57 -5.76 -21.59
N LEU A 347 -7.73 -7.02 -21.99
CA LEU A 347 -9.02 -7.67 -22.18
C LEU A 347 -9.15 -8.80 -21.16
N ALA A 348 -10.22 -8.78 -20.37
CA ALA A 348 -10.51 -9.81 -19.39
C ALA A 348 -11.97 -10.24 -19.49
N GLY A 349 -12.27 -11.48 -19.13
CA GLY A 349 -13.63 -11.97 -19.15
C GLY A 349 -13.80 -13.29 -18.42
N ASN A 350 -15.04 -13.57 -18.09
CA ASN A 350 -15.45 -14.88 -17.59
C ASN A 350 -16.74 -15.32 -18.28
N LEU A 351 -16.89 -16.60 -18.41
CA LEU A 351 -18.09 -17.24 -18.93
C LEU A 351 -18.40 -18.48 -18.09
N SER A 352 -19.62 -18.57 -17.59
CA SER A 352 -20.14 -19.72 -16.89
C SER A 352 -21.27 -20.33 -17.71
N VAL A 353 -21.14 -21.61 -18.01
CA VAL A 353 -22.12 -22.38 -18.76
C VAL A 353 -22.64 -23.51 -17.87
N GLN A 354 -23.92 -23.53 -17.62
CA GLN A 354 -24.62 -24.59 -16.89
C GLN A 354 -25.12 -25.64 -17.86
N LEU A 355 -24.49 -26.81 -17.90
CA LEU A 355 -24.88 -27.92 -18.79
C LEU A 355 -26.02 -28.73 -18.21
N SER A 356 -26.11 -28.86 -16.89
CA SER A 356 -27.18 -29.50 -16.15
C SER A 356 -27.31 -28.90 -14.76
N ARG A 357 -28.24 -29.38 -13.93
CA ARG A 357 -28.38 -28.94 -12.54
C ARG A 357 -27.14 -29.16 -11.70
N SER A 358 -26.25 -30.09 -12.06
CA SER A 358 -25.06 -30.48 -11.33
C SER A 358 -23.74 -30.25 -12.08
N HIS A 359 -23.78 -29.78 -13.34
CA HIS A 359 -22.59 -29.61 -14.16
C HIS A 359 -22.45 -28.18 -14.67
N HIS A 360 -21.33 -27.54 -14.31
CA HIS A 360 -20.99 -26.19 -14.74
C HIS A 360 -19.58 -26.18 -15.35
N ILE A 361 -19.39 -25.40 -16.40
CA ILE A 361 -18.09 -25.13 -17.01
C ILE A 361 -17.82 -23.64 -16.84
N HIS A 362 -16.63 -23.31 -16.37
CA HIS A 362 -16.15 -21.93 -16.23
C HIS A 362 -14.95 -21.69 -17.14
N PHE A 363 -15.04 -20.66 -17.95
CA PHE A 363 -13.93 -20.14 -18.76
C PHE A 363 -13.51 -18.81 -18.17
N ILE A 364 -12.20 -18.61 -18.00
CA ILE A 364 -11.63 -17.38 -17.49
C ILE A 364 -10.56 -16.92 -18.47
N LEU A 365 -10.72 -15.70 -18.97
CA LEU A 365 -9.72 -14.97 -19.73
C LEU A 365 -9.09 -13.95 -18.77
N ASN A 366 -7.87 -14.21 -18.33
CA ASN A 366 -7.07 -13.29 -17.56
C ASN A 366 -6.00 -12.68 -18.48
N PRO A 367 -5.69 -11.38 -18.33
CA PRO A 367 -4.67 -10.70 -19.11
C PRO A 367 -3.25 -11.19 -18.75
#